data_448f1c05f19c5d49351230ef09a31e80
#
_entry.id   448f1c05f19c5d49351230ef09a31e80
#
_cell.length_a   1.000
_cell.length_b   1.000
_cell.length_c   1.000
_cell.angle_alpha   90.00
_cell.angle_beta   90.00
_cell.angle_gamma   90.00
#
_symmetry.space_group_name_H-M   'P 1'
#
loop_
_entity.id
_entity.type
_entity.pdbx_description
1 polymer ?
#
loop_
_entity_poly.entity_id
_entity_poly.type
_entity_poly.pdbx_seq_one_letter_code
_entity_poly.pdbx_strand_id
1 'polypeptide(L)'
;MSQRETWATRAGFILAAVGSAVGLGNIWQFPFKTSAYGGATFLVVYLAAALGIGLPAMLAEFVIGRQSNLNAIGAFERLGHRNWKWVGVLGVGTGFWILSYYSVVGGWVLRYIGGSLTGAYFAGPASYFGSVSAGLDALVLHAVFMLLVVAIVAGGVEDGIERATKLMVPSIVVILGALAVWVFTLSGASPGYVYFLSPDLSQLSLSVSFDPFPSFSGPLTNVIPFAVSQAFFSLSLGMGAMITYASYVGEDQSLFGDSITVVVLNSAVGVLAGLVVIPLLFVQGVEPGSGGAGALFISLATAFAELPAGRLVGAVFFAVVLIAALSSAISLLEVVTSYVVDTYGARRPRVAAVLGGLIFLLGTPSAWDTAWLTWFDTLAYQLLLPLSVLGVLLFVGWVYGRPAVEELLSGSSLGQGVGATWLWLARTVVILAVLLTLWLGVQTLFLDGAVVPPV
;
A
#
# COMPACT_ATOMS: atom_id res chain seq x y z
N MET A 1 4.11 -24.67 -25.36
CA MET A 1 4.18 -23.64 -24.29
C MET A 1 3.10 -22.63 -24.61
N SER A 2 2.08 -22.45 -23.75
CA SER A 2 1.14 -21.34 -23.89
C SER A 2 1.95 -20.04 -23.81
N GLN A 3 1.72 -19.09 -24.70
CA GLN A 3 2.32 -17.76 -24.56
C GLN A 3 1.89 -17.21 -23.19
N ARG A 4 2.87 -16.71 -22.42
CA ARG A 4 2.61 -16.03 -21.16
C ARG A 4 1.84 -14.75 -21.44
N GLU A 5 0.88 -14.42 -20.57
CA GLU A 5 0.15 -13.15 -20.64
C GLU A 5 1.13 -11.96 -20.56
N THR A 6 0.83 -10.89 -21.28
CA THR A 6 1.58 -9.62 -21.28
C THR A 6 0.60 -8.47 -21.18
N TRP A 7 1.07 -7.27 -20.81
CA TRP A 7 0.26 -6.07 -20.88
C TRP A 7 -0.04 -5.72 -22.33
N ALA A 8 -1.28 -5.41 -22.64
CA ALA A 8 -1.67 -5.01 -23.99
C ALA A 8 -1.04 -3.65 -24.39
N THR A 9 -0.79 -2.77 -23.38
CA THR A 9 -0.23 -1.44 -23.61
C THR A 9 0.68 -1.01 -22.46
N ARG A 10 1.65 -0.10 -22.73
CA ARG A 10 2.46 0.56 -21.70
C ARG A 10 1.58 1.32 -20.69
N ALA A 11 0.54 2.02 -21.18
CA ALA A 11 -0.41 2.69 -20.31
C ALA A 11 -1.15 1.71 -19.40
N GLY A 12 -1.47 0.49 -19.89
CA GLY A 12 -2.05 -0.59 -19.11
C GLY A 12 -1.13 -1.01 -17.97
N PHE A 13 0.16 -1.22 -18.23
CA PHE A 13 1.14 -1.50 -17.18
C PHE A 13 1.22 -0.37 -16.14
N ILE A 14 1.39 0.89 -16.58
CA ILE A 14 1.49 2.03 -15.64
C ILE A 14 0.21 2.13 -14.79
N LEU A 15 -0.97 2.04 -15.40
CA LEU A 15 -2.23 2.12 -14.66
C LEU A 15 -2.44 0.92 -13.73
N ALA A 16 -1.98 -0.26 -14.10
CA ALA A 16 -2.02 -1.42 -13.22
C ALA A 16 -1.05 -1.27 -12.04
N ALA A 17 0.19 -0.82 -12.28
CA ALA A 17 1.17 -0.56 -11.23
C ALA A 17 0.72 0.58 -10.29
N VAL A 18 0.18 1.67 -10.85
CA VAL A 18 -0.45 2.75 -10.05
C VAL A 18 -1.67 2.23 -9.29
N GLY A 19 -2.52 1.41 -9.93
CA GLY A 19 -3.68 0.81 -9.29
C GLY A 19 -3.32 -0.18 -8.18
N SER A 20 -2.21 -0.91 -8.32
CA SER A 20 -1.65 -1.72 -7.24
C SER A 20 -1.18 -0.85 -6.08
N ALA A 21 -0.49 0.25 -6.38
CA ALA A 21 0.05 1.18 -5.40
C ALA A 21 -1.07 2.01 -4.72
N VAL A 22 -2.01 2.55 -5.50
CA VAL A 22 -3.12 3.37 -5.00
C VAL A 22 -4.23 2.50 -4.41
N GLY A 23 -4.30 2.42 -3.09
CA GLY A 23 -5.27 1.59 -2.37
C GLY A 23 -5.74 2.22 -1.06
N LEU A 24 -6.16 1.38 -0.13
CA LEU A 24 -6.48 1.78 1.25
C LEU A 24 -5.28 2.47 1.92
N GLY A 25 -4.06 2.10 1.52
CA GLY A 25 -2.83 2.73 1.97
C GLY A 25 -2.81 4.24 1.76
N ASN A 26 -3.34 4.73 0.64
CA ASN A 26 -3.35 6.15 0.29
C ASN A 26 -4.58 6.89 0.84
N ILE A 27 -5.76 6.26 0.78
CA ILE A 27 -7.02 6.97 1.05
C ILE A 27 -7.45 6.82 2.50
N TRP A 28 -7.03 5.74 3.15
CA TRP A 28 -7.37 5.44 4.54
C TRP A 28 -6.16 5.54 5.47
N GLN A 29 -5.10 4.76 5.23
CA GLN A 29 -3.99 4.65 6.18
C GLN A 29 -3.10 5.91 6.17
N PHE A 30 -2.80 6.48 5.00
CA PHE A 30 -1.96 7.67 4.89
C PHE A 30 -2.54 8.90 5.60
N PRO A 31 -3.82 9.31 5.41
CA PRO A 31 -4.40 10.41 6.18
C PRO A 31 -4.42 10.13 7.67
N PHE A 32 -4.71 8.88 8.09
CA PHE A 32 -4.68 8.49 9.50
C PHE A 32 -3.28 8.63 10.10
N LYS A 33 -2.24 8.07 9.46
CA LYS A 33 -0.85 8.20 9.92
C LYS A 33 -0.39 9.64 9.90
N THR A 34 -0.72 10.41 8.85
CA THR A 34 -0.42 11.84 8.77
C THR A 34 -1.04 12.61 9.95
N SER A 35 -2.29 12.32 10.27
CA SER A 35 -2.97 12.92 11.43
C SER A 35 -2.28 12.56 12.75
N ALA A 36 -1.84 11.31 12.91
CA ALA A 36 -1.24 10.81 14.16
C ALA A 36 0.20 11.25 14.39
N TYR A 37 0.97 11.48 13.31
CA TYR A 37 2.42 11.69 13.40
C TYR A 37 2.87 13.09 12.95
N GLY A 38 2.08 14.13 13.23
CA GLY A 38 2.47 15.52 13.09
C GLY A 38 2.16 16.18 11.74
N GLY A 39 1.12 15.72 11.04
CA GLY A 39 0.58 16.41 9.86
C GLY A 39 1.60 16.61 8.75
N ALA A 40 1.92 17.87 8.45
CA ALA A 40 2.87 18.23 7.40
C ALA A 40 4.28 17.68 7.64
N THR A 41 4.72 17.50 8.89
CA THR A 41 6.01 16.87 9.21
C THR A 41 6.07 15.43 8.71
N PHE A 42 5.01 14.66 8.98
CA PHE A 42 4.89 13.29 8.44
C PHE A 42 4.86 13.30 6.90
N LEU A 43 4.11 14.23 6.29
CA LEU A 43 4.03 14.37 4.83
C LEU A 43 5.42 14.58 4.21
N VAL A 44 6.23 15.50 4.77
CA VAL A 44 7.59 15.75 4.28
C VAL A 44 8.48 14.50 4.37
N VAL A 45 8.47 13.82 5.51
CA VAL A 45 9.27 12.59 5.72
C VAL A 45 8.77 11.46 4.80
N TYR A 46 7.45 11.32 4.63
CA TYR A 46 6.86 10.35 3.69
C TYR A 46 7.28 10.61 2.24
N LEU A 47 7.20 11.84 1.76
CA LEU A 47 7.61 12.18 0.39
C LEU A 47 9.11 11.94 0.19
N ALA A 48 9.94 12.30 1.17
CA ALA A 48 11.37 12.00 1.16
C ALA A 48 11.63 10.48 1.13
N ALA A 49 10.88 9.70 1.93
CA ALA A 49 10.97 8.24 1.93
C ALA A 49 10.49 7.62 0.61
N ALA A 50 9.37 8.10 0.04
CA ALA A 50 8.82 7.58 -1.22
C ALA A 50 9.80 7.81 -2.39
N LEU A 51 10.43 8.99 -2.46
CA LEU A 51 11.38 9.33 -3.52
C LEU A 51 12.80 8.79 -3.25
N GLY A 52 13.28 8.88 -2.00
CA GLY A 52 14.67 8.51 -1.66
C GLY A 52 14.86 7.03 -1.36
N ILE A 53 13.83 6.32 -0.92
CA ILE A 53 13.88 4.90 -0.53
C ILE A 53 12.94 4.08 -1.41
N GLY A 54 11.69 4.50 -1.56
CA GLY A 54 10.66 3.78 -2.32
C GLY A 54 10.99 3.67 -3.80
N LEU A 55 11.37 4.77 -4.46
CA LEU A 55 11.74 4.76 -5.88
C LEU A 55 12.93 3.82 -6.18
N PRO A 56 14.07 3.88 -5.48
CA PRO A 56 15.15 2.91 -5.68
C PRO A 56 14.75 1.46 -5.43
N ALA A 57 13.89 1.20 -4.44
CA ALA A 57 13.39 -0.14 -4.16
C ALA A 57 12.42 -0.63 -5.25
N MET A 58 11.54 0.24 -5.77
CA MET A 58 10.65 -0.08 -6.90
C MET A 58 11.45 -0.43 -8.16
N LEU A 59 12.49 0.33 -8.47
CA LEU A 59 13.41 0.02 -9.57
C LEU A 59 14.04 -1.37 -9.39
N ALA A 60 14.42 -1.74 -8.18
CA ALA A 60 14.97 -3.06 -7.89
C ALA A 60 13.95 -4.18 -8.15
N GLU A 61 12.70 -4.02 -7.72
CA GLU A 61 11.63 -4.98 -8.01
C GLU A 61 11.29 -5.05 -9.50
N PHE A 62 11.23 -3.92 -10.20
CA PHE A 62 10.97 -3.88 -11.63
C PHE A 62 12.06 -4.55 -12.46
N VAL A 63 13.33 -4.33 -12.12
CA VAL A 63 14.47 -4.98 -12.76
C VAL A 63 14.38 -6.51 -12.60
N ILE A 64 14.13 -7.00 -11.39
CA ILE A 64 13.97 -8.45 -11.14
C ILE A 64 12.82 -9.02 -11.96
N GLY A 65 11.67 -8.34 -11.95
CA GLY A 65 10.47 -8.80 -12.64
C GLY A 65 10.66 -8.88 -14.14
N ARG A 66 11.06 -7.78 -14.80
CA ARG A 66 11.18 -7.71 -16.25
C ARG A 66 12.25 -8.65 -16.77
N GLN A 67 13.43 -8.66 -16.16
CA GLN A 67 14.53 -9.51 -16.66
C GLN A 67 14.28 -11.00 -16.48
N SER A 68 13.58 -11.40 -15.43
CA SER A 68 13.24 -12.80 -15.22
C SER A 68 12.08 -13.27 -16.11
N ASN A 69 11.18 -12.37 -16.49
CA ASN A 69 9.90 -12.69 -17.12
C ASN A 69 9.13 -13.76 -16.34
N LEU A 70 9.23 -13.77 -14.99
CA LEU A 70 8.55 -14.72 -14.12
C LEU A 70 7.97 -14.00 -12.88
N ASN A 71 7.03 -14.69 -12.22
CA ASN A 71 6.48 -14.28 -10.94
C ASN A 71 7.56 -14.07 -9.86
N ALA A 72 7.21 -13.41 -8.76
CA ALA A 72 8.17 -13.01 -7.72
C ALA A 72 8.98 -14.17 -7.12
N ILE A 73 8.45 -15.39 -7.05
CA ILE A 73 9.19 -16.54 -6.52
C ILE A 73 10.12 -17.15 -7.56
N GLY A 74 9.63 -17.33 -8.80
CA GLY A 74 10.40 -17.95 -9.89
C GLY A 74 11.53 -17.04 -10.41
N ALA A 75 11.40 -15.73 -10.22
CA ALA A 75 12.34 -14.74 -10.73
C ALA A 75 13.79 -15.01 -10.32
N PHE A 76 14.05 -15.26 -9.05
CA PHE A 76 15.41 -15.47 -8.52
C PHE A 76 16.09 -16.72 -9.09
N GLU A 77 15.33 -17.79 -9.27
CA GLU A 77 15.85 -19.04 -9.89
C GLU A 77 16.15 -18.83 -11.38
N ARG A 78 15.31 -18.10 -12.10
CA ARG A 78 15.50 -17.77 -13.51
C ARG A 78 16.73 -16.89 -13.73
N LEU A 79 17.02 -15.98 -12.79
CA LEU A 79 18.22 -15.14 -12.81
C LEU A 79 19.51 -15.88 -12.38
N GLY A 80 19.45 -17.21 -12.14
CA GLY A 80 20.60 -18.03 -11.76
C GLY A 80 20.89 -18.08 -10.27
N HIS A 81 20.03 -17.52 -9.43
CA HIS A 81 20.28 -17.37 -7.99
C HIS A 81 19.23 -18.11 -7.13
N ARG A 82 19.08 -19.41 -7.33
CA ARG A 82 18.10 -20.26 -6.65
C ARG A 82 18.08 -20.11 -5.13
N ASN A 83 19.23 -19.88 -4.52
CA ASN A 83 19.35 -19.70 -3.06
C ASN A 83 18.66 -18.42 -2.55
N TRP A 84 18.32 -17.49 -3.45
CA TRP A 84 17.60 -16.24 -3.11
C TRP A 84 16.08 -16.34 -3.31
N LYS A 85 15.59 -17.49 -3.70
CA LYS A 85 14.14 -17.73 -3.87
C LYS A 85 13.32 -17.42 -2.62
N TRP A 86 13.92 -17.51 -1.44
CA TRP A 86 13.26 -17.17 -0.18
C TRP A 86 12.80 -15.71 -0.11
N VAL A 87 13.49 -14.78 -0.79
CA VAL A 87 13.06 -13.37 -0.87
C VAL A 87 11.72 -13.27 -1.59
N GLY A 88 11.57 -14.00 -2.70
CA GLY A 88 10.30 -14.08 -3.41
C GLY A 88 9.19 -14.73 -2.57
N VAL A 89 9.52 -15.81 -1.86
CA VAL A 89 8.57 -16.47 -0.94
C VAL A 89 8.12 -15.53 0.17
N LEU A 90 9.06 -14.77 0.76
CA LEU A 90 8.76 -13.77 1.79
C LEU A 90 7.84 -12.69 1.24
N GLY A 91 8.15 -12.12 0.05
CA GLY A 91 7.31 -11.10 -0.57
C GLY A 91 5.89 -11.60 -0.87
N VAL A 92 5.76 -12.79 -1.49
CA VAL A 92 4.46 -13.42 -1.76
C VAL A 92 3.71 -13.70 -0.46
N GLY A 93 4.40 -14.23 0.57
CA GLY A 93 3.83 -14.48 1.89
C GLY A 93 3.34 -13.19 2.57
N THR A 94 4.11 -12.10 2.44
CA THR A 94 3.73 -10.76 2.94
C THR A 94 2.46 -10.27 2.24
N GLY A 95 2.38 -10.36 0.91
CA GLY A 95 1.19 -9.99 0.17
C GLY A 95 -0.05 -10.83 0.54
N PHE A 96 0.12 -12.14 0.71
CA PHE A 96 -0.92 -13.07 1.16
C PHE A 96 -1.42 -12.71 2.56
N TRP A 97 -0.50 -12.43 3.48
CA TRP A 97 -0.81 -11.98 4.84
C TRP A 97 -1.58 -10.66 4.83
N ILE A 98 -1.10 -9.66 4.09
CA ILE A 98 -1.75 -8.35 4.01
C ILE A 98 -3.16 -8.48 3.44
N LEU A 99 -3.36 -9.20 2.35
CA LEU A 99 -4.67 -9.32 1.73
C LEU A 99 -5.70 -9.95 2.68
N SER A 100 -5.29 -10.79 3.62
CA SER A 100 -6.19 -11.45 4.56
C SER A 100 -6.93 -10.48 5.49
N TYR A 101 -6.26 -9.46 6.03
CA TYR A 101 -6.91 -8.44 6.86
C TYR A 101 -7.37 -7.22 6.05
N TYR A 102 -6.69 -6.90 4.96
CA TYR A 102 -7.04 -5.82 4.05
C TYR A 102 -8.46 -5.98 3.47
N SER A 103 -8.83 -7.20 3.14
CA SER A 103 -10.15 -7.53 2.62
C SER A 103 -11.27 -7.37 3.65
N VAL A 104 -10.97 -7.45 4.95
CA VAL A 104 -11.92 -7.12 6.02
C VAL A 104 -12.23 -5.62 6.01
N VAL A 105 -11.20 -4.77 5.90
CA VAL A 105 -11.38 -3.32 5.75
C VAL A 105 -12.13 -2.99 4.45
N GLY A 106 -11.84 -3.70 3.35
CA GLY A 106 -12.61 -3.61 2.12
C GLY A 106 -14.10 -3.95 2.31
N GLY A 107 -14.39 -4.92 3.16
CA GLY A 107 -15.74 -5.25 3.59
C GLY A 107 -16.44 -4.10 4.34
N TRP A 108 -15.73 -3.45 5.27
CA TRP A 108 -16.27 -2.26 5.95
C TRP A 108 -16.63 -1.15 4.96
N VAL A 109 -15.80 -0.92 3.95
CA VAL A 109 -16.08 0.07 2.91
C VAL A 109 -17.37 -0.23 2.17
N LEU A 110 -17.60 -1.51 1.79
CA LEU A 110 -18.88 -1.95 1.20
C LEU A 110 -20.07 -1.61 2.10
N ARG A 111 -19.94 -1.87 3.40
CA ARG A 111 -21.00 -1.57 4.37
C ARG A 111 -21.27 -0.08 4.50
N TYR A 112 -20.20 0.73 4.48
CA TYR A 112 -20.31 2.18 4.58
C TYR A 112 -20.92 2.84 3.33
N ILE A 113 -20.81 2.27 2.15
CA ILE A 113 -21.55 2.71 0.95
C ILE A 113 -23.06 2.58 1.21
N GLY A 114 -23.51 1.40 1.66
CA GLY A 114 -24.93 1.18 2.00
C GLY A 114 -25.39 2.07 3.16
N GLY A 115 -24.56 2.20 4.19
CA GLY A 115 -24.81 3.09 5.34
C GLY A 115 -24.92 4.55 4.96
N SER A 116 -24.13 5.02 3.97
CA SER A 116 -24.22 6.38 3.45
C SER A 116 -25.57 6.64 2.76
N LEU A 117 -25.95 5.76 1.85
CA LEU A 117 -27.21 5.91 1.10
C LEU A 117 -28.44 5.93 2.01
N THR A 118 -28.44 5.09 3.03
CA THR A 118 -29.56 5.00 3.99
C THR A 118 -29.48 6.04 5.12
N GLY A 119 -28.30 6.59 5.41
CA GLY A 119 -28.05 7.42 6.59
C GLY A 119 -27.92 6.61 7.89
N ALA A 120 -27.65 5.30 7.80
CA ALA A 120 -27.68 4.39 8.95
C ALA A 120 -26.67 4.74 10.06
N TYR A 121 -25.53 5.35 9.71
CA TYR A 121 -24.51 5.78 10.68
C TYR A 121 -24.71 7.20 11.21
N PHE A 122 -25.68 7.98 10.69
CA PHE A 122 -25.83 9.40 11.04
C PHE A 122 -26.23 9.62 12.50
N ALA A 123 -27.03 8.73 13.06
CA ALA A 123 -27.48 8.84 14.46
C ALA A 123 -26.42 8.44 15.50
N GLY A 124 -25.37 7.67 15.08
CA GLY A 124 -24.34 7.21 15.99
C GLY A 124 -23.19 6.53 15.24
N PRO A 125 -22.25 7.32 14.68
CA PRO A 125 -21.15 6.79 13.88
C PRO A 125 -20.28 5.76 14.61
N ALA A 126 -19.97 5.99 15.89
CA ALA A 126 -19.17 5.08 16.71
C ALA A 126 -19.89 3.75 16.99
N SER A 127 -21.17 3.80 17.37
CA SER A 127 -21.97 2.59 17.59
C SER A 127 -22.18 1.80 16.29
N TYR A 128 -22.37 2.50 15.16
CA TYR A 128 -22.47 1.87 13.86
C TYR A 128 -21.17 1.15 13.50
N PHE A 129 -20.00 1.80 13.64
CA PHE A 129 -18.71 1.15 13.41
C PHE A 129 -18.56 -0.09 14.30
N GLY A 130 -18.84 0.02 15.61
CA GLY A 130 -18.79 -1.13 16.52
C GLY A 130 -19.67 -2.30 16.11
N SER A 131 -20.82 -2.04 15.48
CA SER A 131 -21.75 -3.09 15.03
C SER A 131 -21.34 -3.77 13.72
N VAL A 132 -20.55 -3.10 12.86
CA VAL A 132 -20.24 -3.59 11.51
C VAL A 132 -18.78 -3.98 11.32
N SER A 133 -17.90 -3.58 12.25
CA SER A 133 -16.45 -3.80 12.12
C SER A 133 -15.97 -5.18 12.54
N ALA A 134 -16.81 -5.93 13.26
CA ALA A 134 -16.46 -7.26 13.76
C ALA A 134 -17.66 -8.22 13.71
N GLY A 135 -17.40 -9.51 13.86
CA GLY A 135 -18.41 -10.56 13.91
C GLY A 135 -18.96 -10.97 12.54
N LEU A 136 -20.20 -11.43 12.52
CA LEU A 136 -20.79 -12.03 11.31
C LEU A 136 -20.96 -11.03 10.15
N ASP A 137 -21.32 -9.77 10.43
CA ASP A 137 -21.48 -8.74 9.39
C ASP A 137 -20.15 -8.47 8.68
N ALA A 138 -19.06 -8.28 9.44
CA ALA A 138 -17.71 -8.13 8.90
C ALA A 138 -17.26 -9.37 8.11
N LEU A 139 -17.55 -10.56 8.61
CA LEU A 139 -17.17 -11.82 7.94
C LEU A 139 -17.90 -11.98 6.59
N VAL A 140 -19.20 -11.69 6.54
CA VAL A 140 -19.99 -11.77 5.28
C VAL A 140 -19.47 -10.76 4.27
N LEU A 141 -19.17 -9.53 4.67
CA LEU A 141 -18.68 -8.50 3.77
C LEU A 141 -17.23 -8.72 3.34
N HIS A 142 -16.40 -9.31 4.22
CA HIS A 142 -15.08 -9.84 3.86
C HIS A 142 -15.20 -10.89 2.74
N ALA A 143 -16.15 -11.82 2.86
CA ALA A 143 -16.40 -12.81 1.80
C ALA A 143 -16.84 -12.15 0.47
N VAL A 144 -17.76 -11.18 0.53
CA VAL A 144 -18.23 -10.44 -0.66
C VAL A 144 -17.06 -9.71 -1.33
N PHE A 145 -16.24 -9.01 -0.55
CA PHE A 145 -15.07 -8.32 -1.09
C PHE A 145 -14.08 -9.30 -1.75
N MET A 146 -13.77 -10.43 -1.11
CA MET A 146 -12.89 -11.46 -1.68
C MET A 146 -13.47 -12.07 -2.95
N LEU A 147 -14.79 -12.27 -3.05
CA LEU A 147 -15.42 -12.77 -4.27
C LEU A 147 -15.26 -11.79 -5.44
N LEU A 148 -15.38 -10.47 -5.20
CA LEU A 148 -15.12 -9.45 -6.21
C LEU A 148 -13.68 -9.49 -6.71
N VAL A 149 -12.72 -9.60 -5.80
CA VAL A 149 -11.28 -9.70 -6.14
C VAL A 149 -11.01 -10.97 -6.97
N VAL A 150 -11.51 -12.12 -6.53
CA VAL A 150 -11.37 -13.40 -7.23
C VAL A 150 -11.97 -13.34 -8.63
N ALA A 151 -13.15 -12.72 -8.80
CA ALA A 151 -13.82 -12.62 -10.09
C ALA A 151 -12.96 -11.83 -11.11
N ILE A 152 -12.33 -10.74 -10.68
CA ILE A 152 -11.47 -9.93 -11.55
C ILE A 152 -10.16 -10.66 -11.90
N VAL A 153 -9.49 -11.24 -10.91
CA VAL A 153 -8.22 -11.96 -11.12
C VAL A 153 -8.41 -13.21 -11.99
N ALA A 154 -9.56 -13.88 -11.87
CA ALA A 154 -9.92 -15.03 -12.71
C ALA A 154 -10.01 -14.67 -14.21
N GLY A 155 -10.28 -13.40 -14.55
CA GLY A 155 -10.32 -12.89 -15.92
C GLY A 155 -8.95 -12.70 -16.59
N GLY A 156 -7.84 -12.87 -15.85
CA GLY A 156 -6.48 -12.75 -16.38
C GLY A 156 -5.94 -11.31 -16.38
N VAL A 157 -4.75 -11.13 -16.99
CA VAL A 157 -4.03 -9.83 -16.94
C VAL A 157 -4.71 -8.80 -17.85
N GLU A 158 -4.97 -9.12 -19.11
CA GLU A 158 -5.50 -8.18 -20.09
C GLU A 158 -7.00 -7.90 -19.88
N ASP A 159 -7.84 -8.95 -19.86
CA ASP A 159 -9.30 -8.83 -19.78
C ASP A 159 -9.82 -8.54 -18.37
N GLY A 160 -9.08 -8.97 -17.34
CA GLY A 160 -9.43 -8.74 -15.93
C GLY A 160 -8.74 -7.49 -15.36
N ILE A 161 -7.45 -7.57 -15.12
CA ILE A 161 -6.69 -6.59 -14.33
C ILE A 161 -6.53 -5.26 -15.10
N GLU A 162 -6.00 -5.30 -16.34
CA GLU A 162 -5.73 -4.09 -17.12
C GLU A 162 -7.03 -3.32 -17.43
N ARG A 163 -8.10 -4.02 -17.79
CA ARG A 163 -9.40 -3.40 -18.05
C ARG A 163 -9.99 -2.75 -16.80
N ALA A 164 -9.89 -3.40 -15.64
CA ALA A 164 -10.38 -2.86 -14.38
C ALA A 164 -9.58 -1.60 -13.98
N THR A 165 -8.26 -1.65 -13.99
CA THR A 165 -7.40 -0.54 -13.55
C THR A 165 -7.45 0.68 -14.47
N LYS A 166 -7.66 0.49 -15.78
CA LYS A 166 -7.89 1.59 -16.74
C LYS A 166 -9.12 2.45 -16.40
N LEU A 167 -10.13 1.88 -15.77
CA LEU A 167 -11.30 2.62 -15.29
C LEU A 167 -11.11 3.14 -13.87
N MET A 168 -10.57 2.30 -12.98
CA MET A 168 -10.48 2.56 -11.55
C MET A 168 -9.55 3.75 -11.25
N VAL A 169 -8.32 3.75 -11.78
CA VAL A 169 -7.30 4.74 -11.42
C VAL A 169 -7.69 6.17 -11.82
N PRO A 170 -8.14 6.45 -13.06
CA PRO A 170 -8.61 7.78 -13.41
C PRO A 170 -9.83 8.22 -12.59
N SER A 171 -10.76 7.29 -12.28
CA SER A 171 -11.94 7.60 -11.45
C SER A 171 -11.55 8.06 -10.06
N ILE A 172 -10.56 7.41 -9.42
CA ILE A 172 -10.03 7.79 -8.10
C ILE A 172 -9.53 9.25 -8.14
N VAL A 173 -8.69 9.58 -9.11
CA VAL A 173 -8.09 10.92 -9.21
C VAL A 173 -9.16 12.01 -9.43
N VAL A 174 -10.10 11.76 -10.36
CA VAL A 174 -11.17 12.72 -10.68
C VAL A 174 -12.07 12.95 -9.47
N ILE A 175 -12.51 11.88 -8.81
CA ILE A 175 -13.46 12.00 -7.70
C ILE A 175 -12.77 12.60 -6.46
N LEU A 176 -11.55 12.17 -6.12
CA LEU A 176 -10.80 12.80 -5.02
C LEU A 176 -10.48 14.26 -5.30
N GLY A 177 -10.14 14.61 -6.53
CA GLY A 177 -9.93 16.01 -6.92
C GLY A 177 -11.20 16.85 -6.76
N ALA A 178 -12.34 16.34 -7.19
CA ALA A 178 -13.64 17.01 -7.00
C ALA A 178 -13.99 17.17 -5.51
N LEU A 179 -13.74 16.13 -4.70
CA LEU A 179 -13.96 16.18 -3.25
C LEU A 179 -13.01 17.19 -2.58
N ALA A 180 -11.74 17.26 -2.98
CA ALA A 180 -10.78 18.23 -2.44
C ALA A 180 -11.21 19.67 -2.74
N VAL A 181 -11.65 19.96 -3.96
CA VAL A 181 -12.23 21.28 -4.32
C VAL A 181 -13.45 21.59 -3.48
N TRP A 182 -14.34 20.62 -3.29
CA TRP A 182 -15.52 20.83 -2.47
C TRP A 182 -15.17 21.09 -0.99
N VAL A 183 -14.28 20.28 -0.37
CA VAL A 183 -13.85 20.46 1.02
C VAL A 183 -13.20 21.83 1.22
N PHE A 184 -12.48 22.34 0.21
CA PHE A 184 -11.89 23.68 0.26
C PHE A 184 -12.95 24.79 0.44
N THR A 185 -14.18 24.58 0.04
CA THR A 185 -15.30 25.54 0.20
C THR A 185 -15.95 25.49 1.58
N LEU A 186 -15.59 24.52 2.44
CA LEU A 186 -16.24 24.37 3.75
C LEU A 186 -15.65 25.37 4.77
N SER A 187 -16.54 26.02 5.52
CA SER A 187 -16.16 26.83 6.66
C SER A 187 -15.54 25.93 7.74
N GLY A 188 -14.39 26.34 8.31
CA GLY A 188 -13.68 25.56 9.33
C GLY A 188 -12.63 24.58 8.78
N ALA A 189 -12.46 24.42 7.46
CA ALA A 189 -11.46 23.56 6.87
C ALA A 189 -10.03 24.13 6.95
N SER A 190 -9.88 25.46 7.05
CA SER A 190 -8.57 26.15 7.01
C SER A 190 -7.54 25.63 8.02
N PRO A 191 -7.85 25.40 9.31
CA PRO A 191 -6.88 24.84 10.26
C PRO A 191 -6.35 23.47 9.84
N GLY A 192 -7.19 22.64 9.24
CA GLY A 192 -6.80 21.32 8.71
C GLY A 192 -5.82 21.42 7.55
N TYR A 193 -5.98 22.39 6.65
CA TYR A 193 -5.00 22.68 5.59
C TYR A 193 -3.67 23.18 6.15
N VAL A 194 -3.70 24.06 7.17
CA VAL A 194 -2.49 24.51 7.85
C VAL A 194 -1.77 23.34 8.49
N TYR A 195 -2.48 22.50 9.23
CA TYR A 195 -1.92 21.28 9.84
C TYR A 195 -1.28 20.34 8.82
N PHE A 196 -1.91 20.16 7.65
CA PHE A 196 -1.45 19.22 6.63
C PHE A 196 -0.31 19.78 5.76
N LEU A 197 -0.21 21.10 5.55
CA LEU A 197 0.70 21.72 4.59
C LEU A 197 1.80 22.57 5.21
N SER A 198 1.75 22.86 6.51
CA SER A 198 2.72 23.73 7.19
C SER A 198 3.57 22.90 8.17
N PRO A 199 4.76 22.41 7.75
CA PRO A 199 5.59 21.55 8.59
C PRO A 199 6.20 22.32 9.76
N ASP A 200 6.16 21.71 10.95
CA ASP A 200 6.90 22.17 12.11
C ASP A 200 8.32 21.61 12.06
N LEU A 201 9.27 22.46 11.69
CA LEU A 201 10.68 22.08 11.55
C LEU A 201 11.32 21.66 12.90
N SER A 202 10.76 22.07 14.04
CA SER A 202 11.24 21.64 15.35
C SER A 202 11.05 20.13 15.58
N GLN A 203 10.06 19.53 14.90
CA GLN A 203 9.79 18.10 14.93
C GLN A 203 10.74 17.29 14.04
N LEU A 204 11.59 17.92 13.22
CA LEU A 204 12.60 17.26 12.37
C LEU A 204 13.93 17.06 13.09
N SER A 205 13.91 16.76 14.38
CA SER A 205 15.11 16.51 15.18
C SER A 205 15.29 15.03 15.51
N LEU A 206 16.52 14.56 15.36
CA LEU A 206 16.96 13.19 15.70
C LEU A 206 18.29 13.30 16.45
N SER A 207 18.35 12.72 17.64
CA SER A 207 19.57 12.58 18.43
C SER A 207 20.01 11.13 18.44
N VAL A 208 21.31 10.91 18.29
CA VAL A 208 21.92 9.57 18.35
C VAL A 208 22.92 9.54 19.48
N SER A 209 22.83 8.55 20.35
CA SER A 209 23.81 8.25 21.39
C SER A 209 24.32 6.82 21.25
N PHE A 210 25.53 6.55 21.74
CA PHE A 210 26.16 5.24 21.67
C PHE A 210 26.59 4.81 23.08
N ASP A 211 25.83 3.83 23.67
CA ASP A 211 26.17 3.27 24.98
C ASP A 211 25.47 1.92 25.21
N PRO A 212 26.13 0.78 25.04
CA PRO A 212 27.15 0.42 24.05
C PRO A 212 26.61 0.29 22.63
N PHE A 213 25.27 0.28 22.46
CA PHE A 213 24.57 0.20 21.18
C PHE A 213 24.02 1.56 20.77
N PRO A 214 23.80 1.81 19.46
CA PRO A 214 23.16 3.03 19.02
C PRO A 214 21.73 3.14 19.59
N SER A 215 21.45 4.24 20.24
CA SER A 215 20.13 4.63 20.75
C SER A 215 19.69 5.90 20.05
N PHE A 216 18.46 5.91 19.56
CA PHE A 216 17.87 7.00 18.82
C PHE A 216 16.80 7.67 19.68
N SER A 217 16.77 9.00 19.71
CA SER A 217 15.78 9.78 20.44
C SER A 217 15.37 11.04 19.67
N GLY A 218 14.23 11.60 20.04
CA GLY A 218 13.65 12.77 19.38
C GLY A 218 12.42 12.44 18.54
N PRO A 219 11.68 13.47 18.08
CA PRO A 219 10.40 13.29 17.37
C PRO A 219 10.49 12.38 16.13
N LEU A 220 11.59 12.46 15.36
CA LEU A 220 11.77 11.66 14.16
C LEU A 220 11.84 10.14 14.42
N THR A 221 12.18 9.67 15.63
CA THR A 221 12.16 8.25 15.96
C THR A 221 10.77 7.63 15.81
N ASN A 222 9.73 8.42 16.08
CA ASN A 222 8.34 8.00 15.93
C ASN A 222 7.80 8.22 14.50
N VAL A 223 8.38 9.15 13.73
CA VAL A 223 7.89 9.49 12.38
C VAL A 223 8.52 8.61 11.31
N ILE A 224 9.85 8.41 11.35
CA ILE A 224 10.60 7.70 10.31
C ILE A 224 10.07 6.28 10.04
N PRO A 225 9.91 5.39 11.05
CA PRO A 225 9.50 4.01 10.76
C PRO A 225 8.12 3.96 10.12
N PHE A 226 7.20 4.81 10.56
CA PHE A 226 5.85 4.87 9.99
C PHE A 226 5.84 5.50 8.60
N ALA A 227 6.63 6.53 8.33
CA ALA A 227 6.69 7.16 7.03
C ALA A 227 7.35 6.28 5.97
N VAL A 228 8.44 5.58 6.32
CA VAL A 228 9.11 4.61 5.42
C VAL A 228 8.23 3.40 5.15
N SER A 229 7.64 2.81 6.19
CA SER A 229 6.71 1.69 6.02
C SER A 229 5.47 2.10 5.24
N GLN A 230 4.97 3.34 5.42
CA GLN A 230 3.89 3.90 4.62
C GLN A 230 4.28 4.02 3.14
N ALA A 231 5.52 4.40 2.84
CA ALA A 231 6.00 4.43 1.46
C ALA A 231 6.04 3.02 0.86
N PHE A 232 6.50 2.00 1.59
CA PHE A 232 6.49 0.61 1.11
C PHE A 232 5.08 0.10 0.90
N PHE A 233 4.21 0.30 1.87
CA PHE A 233 2.82 -0.15 1.81
C PHE A 233 2.07 0.51 0.65
N SER A 234 2.13 1.84 0.53
CA SER A 234 1.41 2.58 -0.50
C SER A 234 1.99 2.35 -1.90
N LEU A 235 3.28 2.02 -2.04
CA LEU A 235 3.90 1.68 -3.31
C LEU A 235 3.85 0.18 -3.65
N SER A 236 3.19 -0.63 -2.83
CA SER A 236 3.11 -2.10 -2.96
C SER A 236 4.48 -2.79 -3.05
N LEU A 237 5.48 -2.27 -2.32
CA LEU A 237 6.83 -2.83 -2.26
C LEU A 237 6.95 -3.90 -1.17
N GLY A 238 7.81 -4.89 -1.38
CA GLY A 238 7.99 -5.99 -0.44
C GLY A 238 6.84 -7.01 -0.40
N MET A 239 5.92 -6.95 -1.37
CA MET A 239 4.77 -7.86 -1.50
C MET A 239 4.86 -8.75 -2.74
N GLY A 240 5.93 -8.63 -3.53
CA GLY A 240 6.09 -9.31 -4.80
C GLY A 240 5.22 -8.76 -5.94
N ALA A 241 4.39 -7.75 -5.69
CA ALA A 241 3.47 -7.17 -6.66
C ALA A 241 4.22 -6.48 -7.81
N MET A 242 5.19 -5.63 -7.51
CA MET A 242 5.94 -4.90 -8.51
C MET A 242 6.85 -5.81 -9.33
N ILE A 243 7.44 -6.85 -8.72
CA ILE A 243 8.18 -7.91 -9.45
C ILE A 243 7.22 -8.64 -10.42
N THR A 244 6.05 -9.06 -9.94
CA THR A 244 5.08 -9.80 -10.76
C THR A 244 4.55 -8.95 -11.91
N TYR A 245 4.19 -7.70 -11.67
CA TYR A 245 3.67 -6.81 -12.71
C TYR A 245 4.73 -6.43 -13.74
N ALA A 246 5.96 -6.18 -13.31
CA ALA A 246 7.07 -5.92 -14.21
C ALA A 246 7.45 -7.14 -15.06
N SER A 247 7.13 -8.36 -14.61
CA SER A 247 7.40 -9.58 -15.40
C SER A 247 6.54 -9.73 -16.65
N TYR A 248 5.53 -8.88 -16.81
CA TYR A 248 4.69 -8.79 -18.01
C TYR A 248 5.06 -7.59 -18.91
N VAL A 249 6.16 -6.87 -18.61
CA VAL A 249 6.63 -5.67 -19.33
C VAL A 249 7.60 -6.05 -20.43
N GLY A 250 7.48 -5.42 -21.61
CA GLY A 250 8.41 -5.58 -22.72
C GLY A 250 9.77 -4.89 -22.51
N GLU A 251 10.79 -5.34 -23.24
CA GLU A 251 12.18 -4.87 -23.10
C GLU A 251 12.40 -3.42 -23.59
N ASP A 252 11.51 -2.91 -24.43
CA ASP A 252 11.55 -1.57 -25.03
C ASP A 252 11.07 -0.45 -24.10
N GLN A 253 10.51 -0.78 -22.93
CA GLN A 253 9.96 0.19 -21.99
C GLN A 253 11.03 0.68 -21.01
N SER A 254 10.95 1.98 -20.65
CA SER A 254 11.86 2.60 -19.68
C SER A 254 11.37 2.34 -18.24
N LEU A 255 11.98 1.38 -17.55
CA LEU A 255 11.66 1.11 -16.13
C LEU A 255 11.83 2.33 -15.24
N PHE A 256 12.85 3.16 -15.50
CA PHE A 256 13.08 4.37 -14.71
C PHE A 256 11.95 5.38 -14.86
N GLY A 257 11.53 5.67 -16.10
CA GLY A 257 10.42 6.59 -16.36
C GLY A 257 9.10 6.08 -15.79
N ASP A 258 8.84 4.78 -15.92
CA ASP A 258 7.63 4.15 -15.41
C ASP A 258 7.59 4.16 -13.88
N SER A 259 8.71 3.86 -13.21
CA SER A 259 8.81 3.92 -11.75
C SER A 259 8.57 5.32 -11.20
N ILE A 260 9.18 6.36 -11.80
CA ILE A 260 8.93 7.75 -11.41
C ILE A 260 7.44 8.07 -11.56
N THR A 261 6.83 7.68 -12.68
CA THR A 261 5.41 7.94 -12.93
C THR A 261 4.54 7.27 -11.87
N VAL A 262 4.82 6.02 -11.51
CA VAL A 262 4.08 5.30 -10.47
C VAL A 262 4.25 5.98 -9.10
N VAL A 263 5.49 6.29 -8.68
CA VAL A 263 5.75 6.92 -7.38
C VAL A 263 5.09 8.29 -7.27
N VAL A 264 5.19 9.12 -8.31
CA VAL A 264 4.61 10.47 -8.32
C VAL A 264 3.08 10.41 -8.30
N LEU A 265 2.46 9.59 -9.16
CA LEU A 265 1.00 9.46 -9.19
C LEU A 265 0.46 8.87 -7.88
N ASN A 266 1.12 7.85 -7.33
CA ASN A 266 0.75 7.28 -6.05
C ASN A 266 0.82 8.32 -4.92
N SER A 267 1.92 9.06 -4.83
CA SER A 267 2.09 10.11 -3.82
C SER A 267 1.08 11.25 -3.99
N ALA A 268 0.79 11.64 -5.24
CA ALA A 268 -0.22 12.65 -5.54
C ALA A 268 -1.63 12.22 -5.08
N VAL A 269 -2.00 10.94 -5.26
CA VAL A 269 -3.28 10.43 -4.74
C VAL A 269 -3.31 10.43 -3.22
N GLY A 270 -2.21 10.07 -2.54
CA GLY A 270 -2.10 10.17 -1.09
C GLY A 270 -2.28 11.62 -0.60
N VAL A 271 -1.61 12.57 -1.26
CA VAL A 271 -1.76 14.01 -0.95
C VAL A 271 -3.20 14.49 -1.20
N LEU A 272 -3.82 14.10 -2.33
CA LEU A 272 -5.23 14.43 -2.60
C LEU A 272 -6.17 13.86 -1.52
N ALA A 273 -5.95 12.63 -1.08
CA ALA A 273 -6.73 12.04 0.01
C ALA A 273 -6.51 12.81 1.33
N GLY A 274 -5.27 13.22 1.63
CA GLY A 274 -4.95 14.08 2.77
C GLY A 274 -5.66 15.43 2.72
N LEU A 275 -5.72 16.07 1.53
CA LEU A 275 -6.44 17.33 1.31
C LEU A 275 -7.98 17.20 1.47
N VAL A 276 -8.53 15.99 1.35
CA VAL A 276 -9.94 15.73 1.64
C VAL A 276 -10.15 15.41 3.12
N VAL A 277 -9.40 14.44 3.63
CA VAL A 277 -9.67 13.82 4.93
C VAL A 277 -9.24 14.72 6.09
N ILE A 278 -8.00 15.27 6.05
CA ILE A 278 -7.48 16.04 7.18
C ILE A 278 -8.34 17.28 7.46
N PRO A 279 -8.68 18.14 6.47
CA PRO A 279 -9.56 19.29 6.75
C PRO A 279 -10.96 18.88 7.23
N LEU A 280 -11.52 17.77 6.74
CA LEU A 280 -12.81 17.25 7.25
C LEU A 280 -12.75 16.89 8.73
N LEU A 281 -11.66 16.28 9.22
CA LEU A 281 -11.48 16.01 10.65
C LEU A 281 -11.51 17.29 11.47
N PHE A 282 -10.83 18.35 11.00
CA PHE A 282 -10.82 19.65 11.68
C PHE A 282 -12.16 20.37 11.65
N VAL A 283 -12.91 20.30 10.56
CA VAL A 283 -14.29 20.82 10.49
C VAL A 283 -15.16 20.21 11.60
N GLN A 284 -14.92 18.94 11.96
CA GLN A 284 -15.65 18.21 12.99
C GLN A 284 -15.07 18.34 14.41
N GLY A 285 -14.00 19.11 14.58
CA GLY A 285 -13.33 19.24 15.88
C GLY A 285 -12.69 17.95 16.38
N VAL A 286 -12.39 17.00 15.48
CA VAL A 286 -11.68 15.76 15.82
C VAL A 286 -10.23 16.05 16.05
N GLU A 287 -9.70 15.67 17.22
CA GLU A 287 -8.27 15.85 17.51
C GLU A 287 -7.41 14.93 16.62
N PRO A 288 -6.34 15.48 16.00
CA PRO A 288 -5.40 14.69 15.24
C PRO A 288 -4.84 13.51 16.04
N GLY A 289 -4.78 12.33 15.40
CA GLY A 289 -4.22 11.13 16.02
C GLY A 289 -5.13 10.38 16.99
N SER A 290 -6.34 10.87 17.25
CA SER A 290 -7.28 10.17 18.11
C SER A 290 -7.89 8.94 17.43
N GLY A 291 -7.89 7.79 18.12
CA GLY A 291 -8.56 6.55 17.74
C GLY A 291 -7.73 5.61 16.83
N GLY A 292 -8.06 4.32 16.86
CA GLY A 292 -7.40 3.26 16.09
C GLY A 292 -7.85 3.15 14.62
N ALA A 293 -7.76 1.96 14.03
CA ALA A 293 -8.12 1.68 12.63
C ALA A 293 -9.53 2.14 12.23
N GLY A 294 -10.47 2.14 13.17
CA GLY A 294 -11.86 2.62 12.97
C GLY A 294 -12.03 4.13 13.03
N ALA A 295 -11.05 4.87 13.58
CA ALA A 295 -11.22 6.30 13.84
C ALA A 295 -11.59 7.09 12.58
N LEU A 296 -10.94 6.79 11.45
CA LEU A 296 -11.22 7.45 10.19
C LEU A 296 -12.67 7.21 9.72
N PHE A 297 -13.14 5.96 9.83
CA PHE A 297 -14.52 5.61 9.48
C PHE A 297 -15.54 6.35 10.35
N ILE A 298 -15.28 6.41 11.65
CA ILE A 298 -16.15 7.11 12.61
C ILE A 298 -16.15 8.62 12.33
N SER A 299 -14.96 9.22 12.19
CA SER A 299 -14.81 10.65 11.96
C SER A 299 -15.39 11.10 10.62
N LEU A 300 -15.18 10.35 9.55
CA LEU A 300 -15.78 10.64 8.25
C LEU A 300 -17.30 10.47 8.27
N ALA A 301 -17.80 9.43 8.93
CA ALA A 301 -19.23 9.23 9.09
C ALA A 301 -19.88 10.39 9.88
N THR A 302 -19.21 10.88 10.93
CA THR A 302 -19.66 12.06 11.69
C THR A 302 -19.67 13.29 10.77
N ALA A 303 -18.59 13.53 10.01
CA ALA A 303 -18.52 14.63 9.07
C ALA A 303 -19.65 14.60 8.04
N PHE A 304 -19.87 13.45 7.42
CA PHE A 304 -20.93 13.29 6.42
C PHE A 304 -22.35 13.43 7.03
N ALA A 305 -22.55 13.09 8.30
CA ALA A 305 -23.85 13.25 8.98
C ALA A 305 -24.25 14.73 9.11
N GLU A 306 -23.28 15.63 9.26
CA GLU A 306 -23.54 17.06 9.46
C GLU A 306 -23.49 17.90 8.17
N LEU A 307 -22.96 17.34 7.08
CA LEU A 307 -22.79 18.06 5.83
C LEU A 307 -24.05 18.07 4.97
N PRO A 308 -24.32 19.18 4.22
CA PRO A 308 -25.33 19.17 3.18
C PRO A 308 -25.06 18.06 2.15
N ALA A 309 -26.09 17.30 1.78
CA ALA A 309 -25.98 16.15 0.90
C ALA A 309 -25.01 15.04 1.39
N GLY A 310 -24.74 14.94 2.70
CA GLY A 310 -23.79 14.02 3.29
C GLY A 310 -24.00 12.54 2.93
N ARG A 311 -25.25 12.10 2.66
CA ARG A 311 -25.52 10.76 2.12
C ARG A 311 -24.83 10.53 0.77
N LEU A 312 -24.97 11.47 -0.15
CA LEU A 312 -24.40 11.35 -1.48
C LEU A 312 -22.86 11.46 -1.42
N VAL A 313 -22.35 12.46 -0.68
CA VAL A 313 -20.91 12.68 -0.53
C VAL A 313 -20.24 11.48 0.12
N GLY A 314 -20.84 10.93 1.20
CA GLY A 314 -20.34 9.73 1.85
C GLY A 314 -20.36 8.51 0.93
N ALA A 315 -21.45 8.30 0.19
CA ALA A 315 -21.55 7.20 -0.77
C ALA A 315 -20.48 7.31 -1.88
N VAL A 316 -20.26 8.50 -2.43
CA VAL A 316 -19.24 8.77 -3.45
C VAL A 316 -17.84 8.56 -2.86
N PHE A 317 -17.56 9.07 -1.66
CA PHE A 317 -16.26 8.88 -1.01
C PHE A 317 -15.97 7.40 -0.78
N PHE A 318 -16.88 6.65 -0.15
CA PHE A 318 -16.66 5.22 0.10
C PHE A 318 -16.64 4.39 -1.19
N ALA A 319 -17.31 4.81 -2.26
CA ALA A 319 -17.18 4.18 -3.58
C ALA A 319 -15.76 4.35 -4.15
N VAL A 320 -15.13 5.53 -4.01
CA VAL A 320 -13.71 5.75 -4.38
C VAL A 320 -12.79 4.87 -3.55
N VAL A 321 -13.03 4.82 -2.23
CA VAL A 321 -12.25 3.96 -1.33
C VAL A 321 -12.38 2.49 -1.73
N LEU A 322 -13.58 2.03 -2.12
CA LEU A 322 -13.80 0.66 -2.61
C LEU A 322 -13.03 0.39 -3.90
N ILE A 323 -13.08 1.30 -4.86
CA ILE A 323 -12.35 1.18 -6.12
C ILE A 323 -10.85 1.06 -5.87
N ALA A 324 -10.30 1.92 -5.01
CA ALA A 324 -8.90 1.87 -4.61
C ALA A 324 -8.55 0.58 -3.84
N ALA A 325 -9.43 0.13 -2.95
CA ALA A 325 -9.24 -1.12 -2.23
C ALA A 325 -9.20 -2.33 -3.16
N LEU A 326 -10.12 -2.40 -4.13
CA LEU A 326 -10.17 -3.48 -5.11
C LEU A 326 -8.92 -3.50 -6.00
N SER A 327 -8.44 -2.34 -6.49
CA SER A 327 -7.28 -2.28 -7.38
C SER A 327 -6.00 -2.83 -6.73
N SER A 328 -5.76 -2.55 -5.45
CA SER A 328 -4.64 -3.11 -4.70
C SER A 328 -4.85 -4.59 -4.33
N ALA A 329 -6.06 -4.98 -3.92
CA ALA A 329 -6.38 -6.36 -3.57
C ALA A 329 -6.21 -7.32 -4.76
N ILE A 330 -6.55 -6.85 -5.98
CA ILE A 330 -6.35 -7.59 -7.23
C ILE A 330 -4.88 -7.93 -7.41
N SER A 331 -3.97 -6.97 -7.23
CA SER A 331 -2.54 -7.20 -7.38
C SER A 331 -1.99 -8.20 -6.36
N LEU A 332 -2.43 -8.13 -5.12
CA LEU A 332 -2.01 -9.05 -4.06
C LEU A 332 -2.45 -10.49 -4.34
N LEU A 333 -3.68 -10.69 -4.84
CA LEU A 333 -4.14 -12.03 -5.24
C LEU A 333 -3.43 -12.50 -6.52
N GLU A 334 -3.13 -11.60 -7.47
CA GLU A 334 -2.40 -11.93 -8.70
C GLU A 334 -1.00 -12.47 -8.40
N VAL A 335 -0.28 -11.89 -7.44
CA VAL A 335 1.07 -12.35 -7.04
C VAL A 335 1.10 -13.85 -6.72
N VAL A 336 0.17 -14.32 -5.89
CA VAL A 336 0.08 -15.74 -5.51
C VAL A 336 -0.49 -16.60 -6.65
N THR A 337 -1.45 -16.04 -7.40
CA THR A 337 -2.10 -16.75 -8.51
C THR A 337 -1.12 -17.02 -9.64
N SER A 338 -0.36 -16.01 -10.05
CA SER A 338 0.65 -16.15 -11.11
C SER A 338 1.71 -17.19 -10.76
N TYR A 339 2.17 -17.24 -9.51
CA TYR A 339 3.13 -18.26 -9.08
C TYR A 339 2.60 -19.68 -9.29
N VAL A 340 1.37 -19.95 -8.87
CA VAL A 340 0.79 -21.29 -9.00
C VAL A 340 0.49 -21.64 -10.46
N VAL A 341 -0.02 -20.68 -11.24
CA VAL A 341 -0.30 -20.86 -12.66
C VAL A 341 0.98 -21.10 -13.45
N ASP A 342 2.01 -20.25 -13.27
CA ASP A 342 3.29 -20.36 -13.97
C ASP A 342 4.05 -21.64 -13.61
N THR A 343 4.00 -22.07 -12.33
CA THR A 343 4.79 -23.20 -11.84
C THR A 343 4.14 -24.55 -12.14
N TYR A 344 2.81 -24.64 -12.03
CA TYR A 344 2.09 -25.93 -12.09
C TYR A 344 1.17 -26.05 -13.31
N GLY A 345 1.05 -25.02 -14.17
CA GLY A 345 0.17 -25.01 -15.33
C GLY A 345 -1.32 -25.11 -14.96
N ALA A 346 -1.69 -24.73 -13.74
CA ALA A 346 -3.05 -24.85 -13.23
C ALA A 346 -3.99 -23.79 -13.84
N ARG A 347 -5.28 -24.09 -13.91
CA ARG A 347 -6.27 -23.15 -14.49
C ARG A 347 -6.46 -21.94 -13.57
N ARG A 348 -6.17 -20.73 -14.07
CA ARG A 348 -6.23 -19.46 -13.34
C ARG A 348 -7.52 -19.28 -12.50
N PRO A 349 -8.75 -19.50 -13.03
CA PRO A 349 -9.96 -19.30 -12.22
C PRO A 349 -10.04 -20.21 -10.99
N ARG A 350 -9.57 -21.45 -11.11
CA ARG A 350 -9.54 -22.39 -9.98
C ARG A 350 -8.51 -21.98 -8.94
N VAL A 351 -7.32 -21.56 -9.40
CA VAL A 351 -6.24 -21.10 -8.54
C VAL A 351 -6.67 -19.86 -7.77
N ALA A 352 -7.22 -18.84 -8.44
CA ALA A 352 -7.71 -17.64 -7.83
C ALA A 352 -8.80 -17.92 -6.78
N ALA A 353 -9.74 -18.83 -7.09
CA ALA A 353 -10.80 -19.21 -6.14
C ALA A 353 -10.25 -19.95 -4.90
N VAL A 354 -9.32 -20.90 -5.07
CA VAL A 354 -8.73 -21.64 -3.94
C VAL A 354 -7.88 -20.71 -3.06
N LEU A 355 -7.01 -19.91 -3.68
CA LEU A 355 -6.15 -18.98 -2.93
C LEU A 355 -6.96 -17.87 -2.26
N GLY A 356 -7.97 -17.32 -2.96
CA GLY A 356 -8.90 -16.37 -2.36
C GLY A 356 -9.66 -16.95 -1.16
N GLY A 357 -10.08 -18.21 -1.24
CA GLY A 357 -10.67 -18.95 -0.12
C GLY A 357 -9.71 -19.14 1.06
N LEU A 358 -8.44 -19.47 0.80
CA LEU A 358 -7.43 -19.59 1.87
C LEU A 358 -7.12 -18.23 2.53
N ILE A 359 -7.06 -17.15 1.74
CA ILE A 359 -6.88 -15.78 2.25
C ILE A 359 -8.08 -15.37 3.09
N PHE A 360 -9.30 -15.68 2.64
CA PHE A 360 -10.52 -15.46 3.41
C PHE A 360 -10.46 -16.18 4.76
N LEU A 361 -10.08 -17.45 4.78
CA LEU A 361 -9.95 -18.21 6.03
C LEU A 361 -8.90 -17.62 6.97
N LEU A 362 -7.75 -17.20 6.44
CA LEU A 362 -6.70 -16.54 7.22
C LEU A 362 -7.17 -15.20 7.81
N GLY A 363 -8.03 -14.47 7.09
CA GLY A 363 -8.59 -13.18 7.54
C GLY A 363 -9.74 -13.29 8.53
N THR A 364 -10.29 -14.49 8.75
CA THR A 364 -11.42 -14.70 9.66
C THR A 364 -11.19 -14.15 11.08
N PRO A 365 -10.02 -14.32 11.73
CA PRO A 365 -9.78 -13.70 13.03
C PRO A 365 -9.90 -12.18 12.99
N SER A 366 -9.37 -11.53 11.96
CA SER A 366 -9.43 -10.08 11.78
C SER A 366 -10.85 -9.56 11.50
N ALA A 367 -11.71 -10.39 10.89
CA ALA A 367 -13.13 -10.08 10.71
C ALA A 367 -13.94 -10.32 12.00
N TRP A 368 -13.47 -11.22 12.86
CA TRP A 368 -14.16 -11.54 14.11
C TRP A 368 -13.87 -10.54 15.22
N ASP A 369 -12.63 -10.03 15.30
CA ASP A 369 -12.19 -9.03 16.27
C ASP A 369 -11.14 -8.08 15.66
N THR A 370 -11.36 -6.79 15.80
CA THR A 370 -10.48 -5.72 15.29
C THR A 370 -9.10 -5.70 15.96
N ALA A 371 -8.93 -6.32 17.12
CA ALA A 371 -7.61 -6.49 17.75
C ALA A 371 -6.70 -7.38 16.91
N TRP A 372 -7.23 -8.46 16.32
CA TRP A 372 -6.49 -9.29 15.37
C TRP A 372 -6.11 -8.52 14.11
N LEU A 373 -7.02 -7.69 13.58
CA LEU A 373 -6.72 -6.84 12.44
C LEU A 373 -5.55 -5.90 12.74
N THR A 374 -5.57 -5.25 13.89
CA THR A 374 -4.49 -4.35 14.34
C THR A 374 -3.17 -5.10 14.48
N TRP A 375 -3.18 -6.32 15.02
CA TRP A 375 -2.00 -7.14 15.15
C TRP A 375 -1.44 -7.59 13.78
N PHE A 376 -2.32 -8.04 12.87
CA PHE A 376 -1.94 -8.43 11.50
C PHE A 376 -1.31 -7.25 10.74
N ASP A 377 -1.94 -6.07 10.82
CA ASP A 377 -1.45 -4.84 10.18
C ASP A 377 -0.10 -4.42 10.75
N THR A 378 0.04 -4.39 12.07
CA THR A 378 1.28 -3.95 12.72
C THR A 378 2.44 -4.88 12.39
N LEU A 379 2.24 -6.20 12.39
CA LEU A 379 3.26 -7.17 12.00
C LEU A 379 3.69 -6.99 10.55
N ALA A 380 2.72 -6.85 9.63
CA ALA A 380 3.00 -6.62 8.23
C ALA A 380 3.79 -5.32 8.01
N TYR A 381 3.34 -4.24 8.63
CA TYR A 381 3.84 -2.90 8.43
C TYR A 381 5.23 -2.66 9.03
N GLN A 382 5.45 -3.16 10.26
CA GLN A 382 6.69 -2.91 11.00
C GLN A 382 7.78 -3.95 10.70
N LEU A 383 7.42 -5.16 10.27
CA LEU A 383 8.38 -6.25 10.11
C LEU A 383 8.39 -6.84 8.69
N LEU A 384 7.25 -7.35 8.20
CA LEU A 384 7.26 -8.16 6.98
C LEU A 384 7.63 -7.34 5.74
N LEU A 385 7.05 -6.14 5.57
CA LEU A 385 7.34 -5.26 4.43
C LEU A 385 8.79 -4.80 4.41
N PRO A 386 9.34 -4.17 5.48
CA PRO A 386 10.74 -3.75 5.47
C PRO A 386 11.71 -4.92 5.29
N LEU A 387 11.41 -6.09 5.87
CA LEU A 387 12.26 -7.29 5.73
C LEU A 387 12.27 -7.80 4.28
N SER A 388 11.12 -7.81 3.61
CA SER A 388 11.01 -8.20 2.20
C SER A 388 11.76 -7.23 1.29
N VAL A 389 11.59 -5.92 1.50
CA VAL A 389 12.31 -4.88 0.74
C VAL A 389 13.82 -4.99 0.97
N LEU A 390 14.26 -5.26 2.21
CA LEU A 390 15.66 -5.50 2.52
C LEU A 390 16.22 -6.68 1.72
N GLY A 391 15.49 -7.78 1.64
CA GLY A 391 15.88 -8.94 0.85
C GLY A 391 16.07 -8.62 -0.64
N VAL A 392 15.15 -7.86 -1.24
CA VAL A 392 15.25 -7.40 -2.63
C VAL A 392 16.47 -6.50 -2.83
N LEU A 393 16.69 -5.54 -1.95
CA LEU A 393 17.83 -4.60 -2.03
C LEU A 393 19.18 -5.30 -1.85
N LEU A 394 19.27 -6.26 -0.91
CA LEU A 394 20.48 -7.08 -0.74
C LEU A 394 20.77 -7.90 -2.00
N PHE A 395 19.74 -8.50 -2.59
CA PHE A 395 19.89 -9.26 -3.82
C PHE A 395 20.38 -8.36 -4.96
N VAL A 396 19.68 -7.30 -5.27
CA VAL A 396 20.01 -6.40 -6.39
C VAL A 396 21.33 -5.68 -6.14
N GLY A 397 21.55 -5.21 -4.94
CA GLY A 397 22.73 -4.43 -4.59
C GLY A 397 24.01 -5.26 -4.55
N TRP A 398 24.00 -6.43 -3.93
CA TRP A 398 25.23 -7.15 -3.57
C TRP A 398 25.42 -8.46 -4.32
N VAL A 399 24.35 -9.08 -4.82
CA VAL A 399 24.40 -10.39 -5.49
C VAL A 399 24.29 -10.22 -7.00
N TYR A 400 23.26 -9.54 -7.47
CA TYR A 400 22.98 -9.39 -8.89
C TYR A 400 23.83 -8.25 -9.53
N GLY A 401 23.91 -7.09 -8.90
CA GLY A 401 24.89 -6.05 -9.20
C GLY A 401 24.79 -5.44 -10.58
N ARG A 402 25.85 -5.58 -11.40
CA ARG A 402 25.93 -4.95 -12.73
C ARG A 402 24.82 -5.35 -13.71
N PRO A 403 24.40 -6.63 -13.83
CA PRO A 403 23.28 -6.99 -14.68
C PRO A 403 21.99 -6.21 -14.35
N ALA A 404 21.78 -5.83 -13.09
CA ALA A 404 20.64 -4.98 -12.71
C ALA A 404 20.74 -3.57 -13.31
N VAL A 405 21.96 -3.02 -13.42
CA VAL A 405 22.18 -1.69 -14.04
C VAL A 405 21.94 -1.77 -15.55
N GLU A 406 22.42 -2.81 -16.21
CA GLU A 406 22.21 -3.03 -17.65
C GLU A 406 20.72 -3.14 -17.97
N GLU A 407 19.99 -3.89 -17.17
CA GLU A 407 18.54 -4.02 -17.29
C GLU A 407 17.78 -2.72 -17.02
N LEU A 408 18.17 -1.95 -16.00
CA LEU A 408 17.58 -0.64 -15.71
C LEU A 408 17.75 0.34 -16.89
N LEU A 409 18.90 0.32 -17.53
CA LEU A 409 19.23 1.22 -18.65
C LEU A 409 18.62 0.75 -19.98
N SER A 410 18.25 -0.52 -20.10
CA SER A 410 17.54 -1.06 -21.26
C SER A 410 16.23 -0.30 -21.50
N GLY A 411 15.95 0.02 -22.76
CA GLY A 411 14.75 0.79 -23.14
C GLY A 411 14.77 2.27 -22.70
N SER A 412 15.92 2.80 -22.24
CA SER A 412 16.05 4.19 -21.80
C SER A 412 17.24 4.91 -22.46
N SER A 413 17.16 6.24 -22.53
CA SER A 413 18.27 7.10 -22.98
C SER A 413 19.22 7.51 -21.84
N LEU A 414 19.12 6.89 -20.66
CA LEU A 414 19.89 7.24 -19.49
C LEU A 414 21.34 6.76 -19.59
N GLY A 415 22.27 7.60 -19.12
CA GLY A 415 23.68 7.25 -19.08
C GLY A 415 24.05 6.31 -17.93
N GLN A 416 25.19 5.62 -18.06
CA GLN A 416 25.74 4.70 -17.06
C GLN A 416 25.87 5.31 -15.65
N GLY A 417 26.07 6.63 -15.55
CA GLY A 417 26.14 7.34 -14.27
C GLY A 417 24.87 7.23 -13.44
N VAL A 418 23.69 7.28 -14.08
CA VAL A 418 22.39 7.13 -13.38
C VAL A 418 22.25 5.73 -12.79
N GLY A 419 22.56 4.70 -13.59
CA GLY A 419 22.52 3.31 -13.13
C GLY A 419 23.51 3.04 -11.99
N ALA A 420 24.73 3.59 -12.09
CA ALA A 420 25.73 3.45 -11.03
C ALA A 420 25.30 4.16 -9.73
N THR A 421 24.73 5.36 -9.82
CA THR A 421 24.21 6.11 -8.68
C THR A 421 23.05 5.35 -8.02
N TRP A 422 22.11 4.83 -8.80
CA TRP A 422 21.01 4.01 -8.27
C TRP A 422 21.54 2.78 -7.53
N LEU A 423 22.47 2.04 -8.14
CA LEU A 423 23.02 0.84 -7.52
C LEU A 423 23.78 1.18 -6.23
N TRP A 424 24.50 2.30 -6.19
CA TRP A 424 25.18 2.77 -4.98
C TRP A 424 24.15 3.12 -3.88
N LEU A 425 23.10 3.87 -4.22
CA LEU A 425 22.02 4.18 -3.27
C LEU A 425 21.36 2.90 -2.73
N ALA A 426 21.00 1.95 -3.60
CA ALA A 426 20.42 0.68 -3.22
C ALA A 426 21.33 -0.15 -2.30
N ARG A 427 22.65 -0.07 -2.48
CA ARG A 427 23.65 -0.77 -1.65
C ARG A 427 23.89 -0.16 -0.28
N THR A 428 23.64 1.14 -0.11
CA THR A 428 24.09 1.89 1.06
C THR A 428 22.96 2.62 1.74
N VAL A 429 22.59 3.79 1.27
CA VAL A 429 21.62 4.68 1.92
C VAL A 429 20.27 4.01 2.13
N VAL A 430 19.77 3.32 1.10
CA VAL A 430 18.44 2.70 1.17
C VAL A 430 18.45 1.51 2.14
N ILE A 431 19.48 0.65 2.10
CA ILE A 431 19.62 -0.46 3.06
C ILE A 431 19.72 0.07 4.49
N LEU A 432 20.52 1.10 4.73
CA LEU A 432 20.65 1.68 6.08
C LEU A 432 19.33 2.25 6.60
N ALA A 433 18.57 2.94 5.74
CA ALA A 433 17.25 3.44 6.10
C ALA A 433 16.24 2.31 6.40
N VAL A 434 16.27 1.22 5.63
CA VAL A 434 15.43 0.04 5.88
C VAL A 434 15.84 -0.68 7.17
N LEU A 435 17.13 -0.81 7.43
CA LEU A 435 17.65 -1.39 8.68
C LEU A 435 17.24 -0.56 9.91
N LEU A 436 17.32 0.78 9.81
CA LEU A 436 16.83 1.67 10.85
C LEU A 436 15.32 1.48 11.09
N THR A 437 14.54 1.41 10.00
CA THR A 437 13.09 1.17 10.07
C THR A 437 12.78 -0.18 10.75
N LEU A 438 13.50 -1.25 10.39
CA LEU A 438 13.37 -2.57 11.02
C LEU A 438 13.76 -2.54 12.51
N TRP A 439 14.84 -1.87 12.86
CA TRP A 439 15.28 -1.74 14.25
C TRP A 439 14.22 -1.05 15.11
N LEU A 440 13.73 0.09 14.65
CA LEU A 440 12.68 0.83 15.36
C LEU A 440 11.36 0.06 15.40
N GLY A 441 11.02 -0.66 14.32
CA GLY A 441 9.85 -1.54 14.28
C GLY A 441 9.94 -2.73 15.25
N VAL A 442 11.09 -3.38 15.33
CA VAL A 442 11.34 -4.47 16.29
C VAL A 442 11.29 -3.96 17.74
N GLN A 443 11.84 -2.77 17.98
CA GLN A 443 11.76 -2.12 19.29
C GLN A 443 10.31 -1.93 19.70
N THR A 444 9.49 -1.33 18.83
CA THR A 444 8.05 -1.10 19.10
C THR A 444 7.29 -2.41 19.32
N LEU A 445 7.54 -3.43 18.50
CA LEU A 445 6.80 -4.70 18.55
C LEU A 445 7.14 -5.54 19.79
N PHE A 446 8.43 -5.67 20.12
CA PHE A 446 8.91 -6.70 21.04
C PHE A 446 9.51 -6.15 22.33
N LEU A 447 10.05 -4.92 22.32
CA LEU A 447 10.70 -4.35 23.50
C LEU A 447 9.76 -3.43 24.28
N ASP A 448 8.95 -2.62 23.57
CA ASP A 448 8.00 -1.71 24.21
C ASP A 448 6.65 -2.40 24.51
N GLY A 449 6.49 -3.66 24.08
CA GLY A 449 5.31 -4.48 24.37
C GLY A 449 4.01 -3.97 23.71
N ALA A 450 4.13 -3.17 22.67
CA ALA A 450 2.99 -2.46 22.07
C ALA A 450 1.97 -3.39 21.40
N VAL A 451 2.37 -4.61 21.00
CA VAL A 451 1.46 -5.51 20.29
C VAL A 451 1.65 -6.96 20.74
N VAL A 452 0.80 -7.38 21.67
CA VAL A 452 0.66 -8.80 22.02
C VAL A 452 -0.45 -9.39 21.14
N PRO A 453 -0.30 -10.63 20.60
CA PRO A 453 -1.42 -11.30 19.92
C PRO A 453 -2.65 -11.33 20.84
N PRO A 454 -3.86 -11.04 20.33
CA PRO A 454 -5.07 -11.18 21.13
C PRO A 454 -5.19 -12.63 21.62
N VAL A 455 -5.44 -12.82 22.91
CA VAL A 455 -5.58 -14.15 23.55
C VAL A 455 -7.03 -14.55 23.55
#